data_664591b09617bfce3282686b8a4b822b
#
_entry.id   664591b09617bfce3282686b8a4b822b
#
_cell.length_a   1.000
_cell.length_b   1.000
_cell.length_c   1.000
_cell.angle_alpha   90.00
_cell.angle_beta   90.00
_cell.angle_gamma   90.00
#
_symmetry.space_group_name_H-M   'P 1'
#
loop_
_entity.id
_entity.type
_entity.pdbx_description
1 polymer ?
#
loop_
_entity_poly.entity_id
_entity_poly.type
_entity_poly.pdbx_seq_one_letter_code
_entity_poly.pdbx_strand_id
1 'polypeptide(L)'
;MPGNKTILYASTHLGGDKCPETGDLRRGGKYLWPIFNTYDIFVADLNGKIVKQLTNAPGYDAEATVSPDGKKIVFTSDRTGDLELWTMDIDGRNQKQITFGLGYDGGAFFSPDSKQLVFRSSRPKTPEEIQEYKQLLSEGLVAPTNMEIYTCDVDGKNLNQITHLGKANWAPFFHPSGKKILFSSNHESKSGFNFQLYMINVDGTGLVQITDQSVFNAFPMFSPDGKKLIFSSNRNNGGTHDTNLF
;
A
#
# COMPACT_ATOMS: atom_id res chain seq x y z
N MET A 1 7.86 -15.02 -1.78
CA MET A 1 8.37 -15.66 -0.54
C MET A 1 9.79 -16.15 -0.77
N PRO A 2 10.64 -16.23 0.25
CA PRO A 2 11.99 -16.80 0.11
C PRO A 2 11.99 -18.16 -0.56
N GLY A 3 12.99 -18.42 -1.41
CA GLY A 3 13.10 -19.68 -2.15
C GLY A 3 12.22 -19.80 -3.39
N ASN A 4 11.42 -18.79 -3.72
CA ASN A 4 10.57 -18.69 -4.94
C ASN A 4 9.64 -19.90 -5.18
N LYS A 5 9.21 -20.57 -4.11
CA LYS A 5 8.30 -21.73 -4.18
C LYS A 5 6.89 -21.44 -3.70
N THR A 6 6.70 -20.29 -3.07
CA THR A 6 5.42 -19.88 -2.50
C THR A 6 5.16 -18.39 -2.75
N ILE A 7 3.89 -18.01 -2.74
CA ILE A 7 3.41 -16.64 -2.83
C ILE A 7 2.73 -16.24 -1.52
N LEU A 8 2.86 -14.96 -1.15
CA LEU A 8 2.11 -14.31 -0.09
C LEU A 8 0.98 -13.51 -0.72
N TYR A 9 -0.23 -13.60 -0.19
CA TYR A 9 -1.38 -12.85 -0.69
C TYR A 9 -2.41 -12.63 0.41
N ALA A 10 -3.26 -11.62 0.24
CA ALA A 10 -4.42 -11.37 1.07
C ALA A 10 -5.70 -11.76 0.31
N SER A 11 -6.69 -12.30 1.02
CA SER A 11 -7.94 -12.74 0.40
C SER A 11 -9.08 -12.81 1.41
N THR A 12 -10.31 -12.65 0.90
CA THR A 12 -11.57 -12.78 1.63
C THR A 12 -12.22 -14.16 1.46
N HIS A 13 -11.55 -15.13 0.81
CA HIS A 13 -12.17 -16.40 0.39
C HIS A 13 -12.66 -17.31 1.54
N LEU A 14 -12.23 -17.06 2.77
CA LEU A 14 -12.77 -17.73 3.96
C LEU A 14 -13.92 -16.96 4.62
N GLY A 15 -14.25 -15.77 4.14
CA GLY A 15 -15.33 -14.94 4.67
C GLY A 15 -16.74 -15.32 4.21
N GLY A 16 -16.86 -16.34 3.32
CA GLY A 16 -18.14 -16.83 2.80
C GLY A 16 -18.07 -17.29 1.34
N ASP A 17 -19.16 -17.87 0.85
CA ASP A 17 -19.25 -18.45 -0.51
C ASP A 17 -19.33 -17.40 -1.63
N LYS A 18 -19.58 -16.15 -1.28
CA LYS A 18 -19.72 -15.03 -2.23
C LYS A 18 -18.61 -14.01 -2.03
N CYS A 19 -18.21 -13.36 -3.12
CA CYS A 19 -17.37 -12.16 -3.00
C CYS A 19 -18.09 -11.10 -2.16
N PRO A 20 -17.35 -10.35 -1.32
CA PRO A 20 -17.94 -9.23 -0.60
C PRO A 20 -18.58 -8.22 -1.58
N GLU A 21 -19.77 -7.73 -1.24
CA GLU A 21 -20.43 -6.70 -2.05
C GLU A 21 -19.70 -5.37 -1.88
N THR A 22 -19.43 -4.72 -3.00
CA THR A 22 -18.95 -3.34 -3.02
C THR A 22 -20.13 -2.41 -3.20
N GLY A 23 -20.40 -1.54 -2.24
CA GLY A 23 -21.36 -0.46 -2.40
C GLY A 23 -20.92 0.59 -3.43
N ASP A 24 -21.57 1.75 -3.43
CA ASP A 24 -21.12 2.88 -4.24
C ASP A 24 -19.75 3.39 -3.76
N LEU A 25 -18.74 3.14 -4.56
CA LEU A 25 -17.36 3.57 -4.32
C LEU A 25 -17.08 5.00 -4.83
N ARG A 26 -18.12 5.72 -5.29
CA ARG A 26 -18.01 7.12 -5.71
C ARG A 26 -19.04 7.96 -4.99
N ARG A 27 -18.70 8.48 -3.82
CA ARG A 27 -19.59 9.22 -2.95
C ARG A 27 -19.11 10.66 -2.77
N GLY A 28 -19.98 11.64 -2.99
CA GLY A 28 -19.64 13.05 -2.80
C GLY A 28 -18.46 13.54 -3.67
N GLY A 29 -18.29 12.96 -4.87
CA GLY A 29 -17.16 13.28 -5.76
C GLY A 29 -15.83 12.63 -5.37
N LYS A 30 -15.82 11.83 -4.31
CA LYS A 30 -14.61 11.09 -3.85
C LYS A 30 -14.66 9.65 -4.32
N TYR A 31 -13.49 9.10 -4.63
CA TYR A 31 -13.29 7.68 -4.82
C TYR A 31 -13.00 7.02 -3.48
N LEU A 32 -13.63 5.89 -3.19
CA LEU A 32 -13.52 5.16 -1.93
C LEU A 32 -12.97 3.77 -2.16
N TRP A 33 -12.21 3.26 -1.18
CA TRP A 33 -11.77 1.88 -1.11
C TRP A 33 -12.53 1.14 -0.02
N PRO A 34 -13.05 -0.08 -0.32
CA PRO A 34 -13.67 -0.91 0.69
C PRO A 34 -12.61 -1.59 1.56
N ILE A 35 -12.89 -1.63 2.86
CA ILE A 35 -12.13 -2.36 3.87
C ILE A 35 -13.00 -3.53 4.31
N PHE A 36 -12.75 -4.70 3.71
CA PHE A 36 -13.53 -5.89 4.04
C PHE A 36 -12.95 -6.57 5.29
N ASN A 37 -13.77 -6.74 6.31
CA ASN A 37 -13.43 -7.34 7.60
C ASN A 37 -13.17 -8.86 7.54
N THR A 38 -13.11 -9.43 6.37
CA THR A 38 -12.83 -10.86 6.12
C THR A 38 -11.51 -11.07 5.39
N TYR A 39 -10.71 -10.03 5.20
CA TYR A 39 -9.39 -10.18 4.64
C TYR A 39 -8.44 -10.82 5.65
N ASP A 40 -7.81 -11.90 5.21
CA ASP A 40 -6.70 -12.57 5.89
C ASP A 40 -5.52 -12.78 4.96
N ILE A 41 -4.34 -13.02 5.54
CA ILE A 41 -3.09 -13.21 4.83
C ILE A 41 -2.77 -14.70 4.76
N PHE A 42 -2.44 -15.16 3.55
CA PHE A 42 -2.18 -16.57 3.23
C PHE A 42 -0.85 -16.76 2.52
N VAL A 43 -0.34 -17.96 2.62
CA VAL A 43 0.75 -18.48 1.80
C VAL A 43 0.20 -19.62 0.94
N ALA A 44 0.43 -19.56 -0.37
CA ALA A 44 0.13 -20.65 -1.30
C ALA A 44 1.39 -21.11 -2.04
N ASP A 45 1.38 -22.34 -2.54
CA ASP A 45 2.38 -22.80 -3.50
C ASP A 45 2.11 -22.21 -4.90
N LEU A 46 3.02 -22.47 -5.85
CA LEU A 46 2.87 -21.95 -7.21
C LEU A 46 1.74 -22.60 -8.03
N ASN A 47 1.10 -23.66 -7.51
CA ASN A 47 -0.08 -24.27 -8.09
C ASN A 47 -1.39 -23.71 -7.48
N GLY A 48 -1.29 -22.74 -6.58
CA GLY A 48 -2.44 -22.13 -5.91
C GLY A 48 -2.94 -22.88 -4.68
N LYS A 49 -2.30 -23.98 -4.26
CA LYS A 49 -2.67 -24.69 -3.04
C LYS A 49 -2.26 -23.87 -1.81
N ILE A 50 -3.22 -23.60 -0.93
CA ILE A 50 -2.97 -22.91 0.33
C ILE A 50 -2.07 -23.80 1.20
N VAL A 51 -0.93 -23.26 1.59
CA VAL A 51 0.05 -23.90 2.47
C VAL A 51 -0.19 -23.48 3.92
N LYS A 52 -0.54 -22.20 4.14
CA LYS A 52 -0.74 -21.66 5.48
C LYS A 52 -1.60 -20.40 5.45
N GLN A 53 -2.46 -20.25 6.45
CA GLN A 53 -3.06 -18.98 6.85
C GLN A 53 -2.18 -18.34 7.92
N LEU A 54 -1.82 -17.06 7.75
CA LEU A 54 -0.92 -16.35 8.65
C LEU A 54 -1.66 -15.45 9.64
N THR A 55 -2.84 -14.95 9.28
CA THR A 55 -3.72 -14.16 10.13
C THR A 55 -5.11 -14.76 10.16
N ASN A 56 -5.83 -14.57 11.27
CA ASN A 56 -7.21 -15.02 11.48
C ASN A 56 -7.92 -14.14 12.51
N ALA A 57 -7.42 -12.94 12.76
CA ALA A 57 -8.09 -11.98 13.63
C ALA A 57 -9.31 -11.39 12.91
N PRO A 58 -10.42 -11.10 13.61
CA PRO A 58 -11.50 -10.34 13.02
C PRO A 58 -11.00 -8.98 12.52
N GLY A 59 -11.43 -8.57 11.32
CA GLY A 59 -11.05 -7.30 10.72
C GLY A 59 -10.31 -7.46 9.40
N TYR A 60 -9.65 -6.39 9.00
CA TYR A 60 -8.90 -6.28 7.75
C TYR A 60 -7.41 -6.57 8.01
N ASP A 61 -6.92 -7.68 7.49
CA ASP A 61 -5.48 -7.99 7.45
C ASP A 61 -5.06 -8.15 5.99
N ALA A 62 -4.40 -7.14 5.41
CA ALA A 62 -4.05 -7.14 3.98
C ALA A 62 -2.77 -6.36 3.66
N GLU A 63 -2.50 -6.14 2.37
CA GLU A 63 -1.36 -5.38 1.85
C GLU A 63 0.00 -5.92 2.31
N ALA A 64 0.10 -7.22 2.49
CA ALA A 64 1.27 -7.87 3.06
C ALA A 64 2.46 -7.90 2.09
N THR A 65 3.64 -7.52 2.56
CA THR A 65 4.91 -7.63 1.84
C THR A 65 6.00 -8.29 2.68
N VAL A 66 6.92 -8.98 2.01
CA VAL A 66 8.02 -9.72 2.67
C VAL A 66 9.29 -8.89 2.67
N SER A 67 10.03 -8.91 3.77
CA SER A 67 11.35 -8.29 3.86
C SER A 67 12.35 -8.96 2.91
N PRO A 68 13.28 -8.21 2.28
CA PRO A 68 14.31 -8.78 1.41
C PRO A 68 15.15 -9.89 2.05
N ASP A 69 15.39 -9.83 3.36
CA ASP A 69 16.10 -10.89 4.10
C ASP A 69 15.23 -12.14 4.38
N GLY A 70 13.95 -12.09 4.01
CA GLY A 70 13.01 -13.19 4.13
C GLY A 70 12.54 -13.53 5.55
N LYS A 71 12.76 -12.65 6.53
CA LYS A 71 12.47 -12.97 7.94
C LYS A 71 11.16 -12.38 8.44
N LYS A 72 10.72 -11.27 7.87
CA LYS A 72 9.55 -10.52 8.34
C LYS A 72 8.54 -10.29 7.22
N ILE A 73 7.30 -10.09 7.63
CA ILE A 73 6.20 -9.60 6.83
C ILE A 73 5.72 -8.31 7.48
N VAL A 74 5.46 -7.27 6.69
CA VAL A 74 4.69 -6.09 7.09
C VAL A 74 3.32 -6.16 6.43
N PHE A 75 2.29 -5.72 7.12
CA PHE A 75 0.91 -5.74 6.64
C PHE A 75 0.10 -4.61 7.28
N THR A 76 -1.04 -4.29 6.69
CA THR A 76 -2.01 -3.33 7.24
C THR A 76 -3.11 -4.09 7.96
N SER A 77 -3.50 -3.61 9.16
CA SER A 77 -4.58 -4.20 9.95
C SER A 77 -5.39 -3.14 10.67
N ASP A 78 -6.71 -3.35 10.77
CA ASP A 78 -7.64 -2.48 11.51
C ASP A 78 -8.01 -3.02 12.91
N ARG A 79 -7.38 -4.09 13.37
CA ARG A 79 -7.72 -4.81 14.63
C ARG A 79 -7.65 -3.95 15.90
N THR A 80 -7.01 -2.79 15.84
CA THR A 80 -6.97 -1.81 16.95
C THR A 80 -7.91 -0.62 16.76
N GLY A 81 -8.79 -0.69 15.75
CA GLY A 81 -9.81 0.32 15.48
C GLY A 81 -9.36 1.41 14.50
N ASP A 82 -8.14 1.31 13.96
CA ASP A 82 -7.64 2.15 12.88
C ASP A 82 -6.75 1.31 11.95
N LEU A 83 -6.52 1.81 10.73
CA LEU A 83 -5.67 1.13 9.74
C LEU A 83 -4.19 1.43 10.00
N GLU A 84 -3.53 0.48 10.65
CA GLU A 84 -2.15 0.62 11.11
C GLU A 84 -1.23 -0.43 10.49
N LEU A 85 0.05 -0.14 10.43
CA LEU A 85 1.05 -1.11 10.04
C LEU A 85 1.38 -2.07 11.18
N TRP A 86 1.46 -3.32 10.83
CA TRP A 86 1.86 -4.42 11.70
C TRP A 86 3.01 -5.20 11.07
N THR A 87 3.85 -5.79 11.89
CA THR A 87 4.87 -6.75 11.45
C THR A 87 4.64 -8.10 12.08
N MET A 88 5.07 -9.15 11.41
CA MET A 88 5.13 -10.52 11.93
C MET A 88 6.37 -11.25 11.39
N ASP A 89 6.70 -12.37 12.02
CA ASP A 89 7.70 -13.28 11.47
C ASP A 89 7.17 -13.93 10.18
N ILE A 90 8.07 -14.43 9.34
CA ILE A 90 7.73 -15.04 8.05
C ILE A 90 6.75 -16.23 8.20
N ASP A 91 6.66 -16.81 9.37
CA ASP A 91 5.75 -17.90 9.70
C ASP A 91 4.42 -17.45 10.35
N GLY A 92 4.16 -16.14 10.44
CA GLY A 92 2.94 -15.54 11.00
C GLY A 92 2.96 -15.32 12.50
N ARG A 93 4.03 -15.70 13.21
CA ARG A 93 4.17 -15.48 14.67
C ARG A 93 4.66 -14.07 14.99
N ASN A 94 4.62 -13.70 16.27
CA ASN A 94 5.14 -12.44 16.81
C ASN A 94 4.55 -11.21 16.11
N GLN A 95 3.23 -11.19 15.91
CA GLN A 95 2.51 -10.07 15.32
C GLN A 95 2.59 -8.86 16.26
N LYS A 96 3.03 -7.72 15.72
CA LYS A 96 3.25 -6.50 16.49
C LYS A 96 2.85 -5.27 15.68
N GLN A 97 2.01 -4.40 16.29
CA GLN A 97 1.72 -3.07 15.73
C GLN A 97 2.95 -2.18 15.78
N ILE A 98 3.18 -1.41 14.73
CA ILE A 98 4.35 -0.52 14.58
C ILE A 98 3.99 0.94 14.30
N THR A 99 2.78 1.24 13.84
CA THR A 99 2.28 2.60 13.72
C THR A 99 1.07 2.83 14.65
N PHE A 100 0.85 4.08 15.08
CA PHE A 100 -0.12 4.42 16.14
C PHE A 100 -0.73 5.81 15.91
N GLY A 101 -0.98 6.21 14.71
CA GLY A 101 -1.51 7.53 14.39
C GLY A 101 -2.92 7.47 13.83
N LEU A 102 -3.77 8.47 14.12
CA LEU A 102 -5.06 8.55 13.45
C LEU A 102 -4.87 8.71 11.94
N GLY A 103 -5.47 7.81 11.18
CA GLY A 103 -5.42 7.80 9.71
C GLY A 103 -4.96 6.46 9.15
N TYR A 104 -4.99 6.35 7.83
CA TYR A 104 -4.68 5.12 7.14
C TYR A 104 -3.18 4.99 6.87
N ASP A 105 -2.52 4.05 7.51
CA ASP A 105 -1.15 3.61 7.22
C ASP A 105 -1.19 2.30 6.44
N GLY A 106 -0.68 2.29 5.22
CA GLY A 106 -0.79 1.09 4.40
C GLY A 106 0.13 1.02 3.18
N GLY A 107 0.09 -0.15 2.51
CA GLY A 107 0.87 -0.41 1.31
C GLY A 107 2.37 -0.33 1.53
N ALA A 108 2.85 -0.88 2.64
CA ALA A 108 4.24 -0.78 3.06
C ALA A 108 5.17 -1.75 2.33
N PHE A 109 6.39 -1.27 2.02
CA PHE A 109 7.50 -2.07 1.52
C PHE A 109 8.75 -1.85 2.38
N PHE A 110 9.53 -2.91 2.52
CA PHE A 110 10.83 -2.85 3.21
C PHE A 110 11.90 -2.17 2.34
N SER A 111 12.83 -1.50 3.01
CA SER A 111 14.09 -1.08 2.39
C SER A 111 14.93 -2.29 1.96
N PRO A 112 15.87 -2.14 1.00
CA PRO A 112 16.71 -3.24 0.53
C PRO A 112 17.52 -3.94 1.63
N ASP A 113 17.87 -3.23 2.70
CA ASP A 113 18.58 -3.77 3.86
C ASP A 113 17.64 -4.32 4.95
N SER A 114 16.31 -4.34 4.71
CA SER A 114 15.27 -4.82 5.62
C SER A 114 15.16 -4.06 6.95
N LYS A 115 15.69 -2.83 7.05
CA LYS A 115 15.71 -2.08 8.31
C LYS A 115 14.66 -0.99 8.39
N GLN A 116 14.16 -0.52 7.26
CA GLN A 116 13.16 0.54 7.19
C GLN A 116 11.94 0.09 6.38
N LEU A 117 10.87 0.82 6.54
CA LEU A 117 9.64 0.71 5.77
C LEU A 117 9.38 2.02 5.06
N VAL A 118 8.82 1.94 3.86
CA VAL A 118 8.17 3.05 3.15
C VAL A 118 6.70 2.70 2.96
N PHE A 119 5.80 3.65 3.17
CA PHE A 119 4.36 3.42 3.11
C PHE A 119 3.60 4.70 2.76
N ARG A 120 2.36 4.58 2.36
CA ARG A 120 1.45 5.73 2.24
C ARG A 120 0.69 5.93 3.53
N SER A 121 0.42 7.17 3.84
CA SER A 121 -0.30 7.53 5.06
C SER A 121 -1.21 8.73 4.85
N SER A 122 -2.42 8.67 5.40
CA SER A 122 -3.25 9.84 5.62
C SER A 122 -3.11 10.33 7.07
N ARG A 123 -3.26 11.63 7.26
CA ARG A 123 -3.23 12.24 8.60
C ARG A 123 -4.29 13.32 8.66
N PRO A 124 -5.57 12.97 8.92
CA PRO A 124 -6.64 13.94 9.07
C PRO A 124 -6.33 14.88 10.25
N LYS A 125 -6.45 16.20 10.03
CA LYS A 125 -6.01 17.22 10.98
C LYS A 125 -7.14 18.07 11.50
N THR A 126 -8.11 18.42 10.64
CA THR A 126 -9.24 19.23 11.06
C THR A 126 -10.34 18.37 11.70
N PRO A 127 -11.19 18.93 12.55
CA PRO A 127 -12.35 18.19 13.11
C PRO A 127 -13.20 17.53 12.03
N GLU A 128 -13.40 18.20 10.90
CA GLU A 128 -14.20 17.72 9.77
C GLU A 128 -13.54 16.52 9.08
N GLU A 129 -12.22 16.60 8.81
CA GLU A 129 -11.44 15.50 8.24
C GLU A 129 -11.44 14.28 9.16
N ILE A 130 -11.27 14.49 10.46
CA ILE A 130 -11.28 13.44 11.48
C ILE A 130 -12.65 12.76 11.55
N GLN A 131 -13.72 13.55 11.54
CA GLN A 131 -15.08 13.03 11.57
C GLN A 131 -15.38 12.22 10.30
N GLU A 132 -15.05 12.74 9.13
CA GLU A 132 -15.23 12.04 7.86
C GLU A 132 -14.46 10.72 7.82
N TYR A 133 -13.18 10.74 8.20
CA TYR A 133 -12.36 9.54 8.23
C TYR A 133 -12.95 8.45 9.13
N LYS A 134 -13.33 8.81 10.36
CA LYS A 134 -13.94 7.88 11.32
C LYS A 134 -15.30 7.35 10.84
N GLN A 135 -16.11 8.20 10.21
CA GLN A 135 -17.39 7.79 9.64
C GLN A 135 -17.18 6.77 8.52
N LEU A 136 -16.31 7.08 7.54
CA LEU A 136 -16.03 6.16 6.44
C LEU A 136 -15.49 4.83 6.97
N LEU A 137 -14.53 4.86 7.91
CA LEU A 137 -13.97 3.64 8.48
C LEU A 137 -15.03 2.80 9.20
N SER A 138 -15.98 3.42 9.91
CA SER A 138 -17.09 2.72 10.55
C SER A 138 -18.05 2.06 9.55
N GLU A 139 -18.07 2.54 8.30
CA GLU A 139 -18.82 1.96 7.18
C GLU A 139 -18.00 0.93 6.37
N GLY A 140 -16.78 0.61 6.83
CA GLY A 140 -15.84 -0.28 6.11
C GLY A 140 -15.27 0.37 4.84
N LEU A 141 -15.09 1.68 4.84
CA LEU A 141 -14.61 2.46 3.70
C LEU A 141 -13.45 3.39 4.11
N VAL A 142 -12.61 3.74 3.15
CA VAL A 142 -11.62 4.82 3.28
C VAL A 142 -11.54 5.63 1.99
N ALA A 143 -11.20 6.92 2.11
CA ALA A 143 -10.91 7.77 0.98
C ALA A 143 -9.38 7.80 0.74
N PRO A 144 -8.86 7.27 -0.37
CA PRO A 144 -7.41 7.24 -0.66
C PRO A 144 -6.90 8.58 -1.20
N THR A 145 -7.34 9.65 -0.59
CA THR A 145 -6.97 11.04 -0.93
C THR A 145 -6.21 11.67 0.23
N ASN A 146 -5.47 12.76 -0.05
CA ASN A 146 -4.62 13.43 0.95
C ASN A 146 -3.66 12.46 1.66
N MET A 147 -3.05 11.58 0.87
CA MET A 147 -2.04 10.64 1.33
C MET A 147 -0.66 11.12 0.95
N GLU A 148 0.26 11.00 1.88
CA GLU A 148 1.67 11.30 1.68
C GLU A 148 2.53 10.07 1.89
N ILE A 149 3.76 10.11 1.42
CA ILE A 149 4.73 9.03 1.60
C ILE A 149 5.49 9.25 2.91
N TYR A 150 5.59 8.20 3.69
CA TYR A 150 6.28 8.15 4.97
C TYR A 150 7.31 7.03 4.98
N THR A 151 8.29 7.19 5.85
CA THR A 151 9.23 6.11 6.23
C THR A 151 9.28 5.96 7.74
N CYS A 152 9.61 4.78 8.21
CA CYS A 152 9.98 4.51 9.61
C CYS A 152 10.94 3.33 9.68
N ASP A 153 11.56 3.11 10.83
CA ASP A 153 12.26 1.87 11.11
C ASP A 153 11.25 0.70 11.26
N VAL A 154 11.70 -0.53 11.07
CA VAL A 154 10.82 -1.72 11.16
C VAL A 154 10.20 -1.94 12.53
N ASP A 155 10.65 -1.23 13.57
CA ASP A 155 10.05 -1.21 14.91
C ASP A 155 9.11 -0.02 15.14
N GLY A 156 8.85 0.81 14.11
CA GLY A 156 7.98 1.98 14.11
C GLY A 156 8.65 3.28 14.58
N LYS A 157 9.93 3.25 14.97
CA LYS A 157 10.66 4.46 15.35
C LYS A 157 11.06 5.30 14.13
N ASN A 158 11.52 6.51 14.39
CA ASN A 158 12.02 7.43 13.36
C ASN A 158 11.03 7.65 12.22
N LEU A 159 9.74 7.79 12.58
CA LEU A 159 8.68 8.13 11.63
C LEU A 159 8.98 9.49 10.98
N ASN A 160 9.06 9.50 9.65
CA ASN A 160 9.38 10.69 8.87
C ASN A 160 8.45 10.81 7.66
N GLN A 161 7.88 12.00 7.48
CA GLN A 161 7.10 12.34 6.29
C GLN A 161 8.06 12.75 5.16
N ILE A 162 8.01 12.07 4.03
CA ILE A 162 8.92 12.29 2.89
C ILE A 162 8.33 13.26 1.88
N THR A 163 7.01 13.19 1.65
CA THR A 163 6.32 14.07 0.69
C THR A 163 5.37 15.04 1.36
N HIS A 164 5.20 16.21 0.77
CA HIS A 164 4.28 17.27 1.17
C HIS A 164 3.58 17.83 -0.08
N LEU A 165 3.11 16.93 -0.95
CA LEU A 165 2.61 17.27 -2.29
C LEU A 165 1.09 17.49 -2.31
N GLY A 166 0.41 17.02 -1.27
CA GLY A 166 -1.05 16.98 -1.25
C GLY A 166 -1.62 15.95 -2.23
N LYS A 167 -2.95 15.88 -2.29
CA LYS A 167 -3.70 14.91 -3.11
C LYS A 167 -3.32 13.46 -2.78
N ALA A 168 -3.17 12.59 -3.76
CA ALA A 168 -2.93 11.17 -3.56
C ALA A 168 -1.51 10.79 -4.00
N ASN A 169 -0.72 10.31 -3.05
CA ASN A 169 0.62 9.77 -3.26
C ASN A 169 0.61 8.32 -2.80
N TRP A 170 0.76 7.36 -3.74
CA TRP A 170 0.51 5.94 -3.50
C TRP A 170 1.67 5.05 -3.92
N ALA A 171 1.59 3.79 -3.47
CA ALA A 171 2.43 2.69 -3.92
C ALA A 171 3.92 3.04 -3.91
N PRO A 172 4.46 3.50 -2.78
CA PRO A 172 5.88 3.78 -2.69
C PRO A 172 6.70 2.51 -2.74
N PHE A 173 7.87 2.57 -3.37
CA PHE A 173 8.82 1.48 -3.44
C PHE A 173 10.25 2.01 -3.33
N PHE A 174 11.10 1.38 -2.51
CA PHE A 174 12.50 1.78 -2.45
C PHE A 174 13.24 1.44 -3.75
N HIS A 175 14.03 2.38 -4.22
CA HIS A 175 15.04 2.07 -5.21
C HIS A 175 16.06 1.08 -4.61
N PRO A 176 16.60 0.10 -5.37
CA PRO A 176 17.55 -0.90 -4.86
C PRO A 176 18.80 -0.34 -4.18
N SER A 177 19.17 0.91 -4.46
CA SER A 177 20.24 1.59 -3.72
C SER A 177 19.89 1.95 -2.27
N GLY A 178 18.62 1.88 -1.88
CA GLY A 178 18.12 2.35 -0.57
C GLY A 178 18.12 3.88 -0.39
N LYS A 179 18.51 4.66 -1.40
CA LYS A 179 18.68 6.12 -1.29
C LYS A 179 17.53 6.93 -1.87
N LYS A 180 16.64 6.29 -2.62
CA LYS A 180 15.50 6.92 -3.29
C LYS A 180 14.25 6.10 -3.12
N ILE A 181 13.10 6.76 -3.27
CA ILE A 181 11.76 6.20 -3.23
C ILE A 181 11.09 6.55 -4.56
N LEU A 182 10.51 5.55 -5.21
CA LEU A 182 9.65 5.68 -6.38
C LEU A 182 8.21 5.55 -5.91
N PHE A 183 7.30 6.37 -6.44
CA PHE A 183 5.89 6.35 -6.04
C PHE A 183 4.99 6.88 -7.15
N SER A 184 3.69 6.66 -7.01
CA SER A 184 2.66 7.16 -7.91
C SER A 184 2.00 8.38 -7.30
N SER A 185 1.80 9.45 -8.08
CA SER A 185 1.16 10.67 -7.59
C SER A 185 0.29 11.34 -8.65
N ASN A 186 -0.80 11.96 -8.19
CA ASN A 186 -1.65 12.82 -9.00
C ASN A 186 -1.55 14.31 -8.60
N HIS A 187 -0.49 14.70 -7.86
CA HIS A 187 -0.39 16.06 -7.29
C HIS A 187 -0.44 17.17 -8.36
N GLU A 188 0.09 16.93 -9.55
CA GLU A 188 0.03 17.89 -10.68
C GLU A 188 -1.23 17.72 -11.55
N SER A 189 -2.03 16.68 -11.34
CA SER A 189 -3.21 16.42 -12.15
C SER A 189 -4.30 17.45 -11.92
N LYS A 190 -4.77 18.09 -13.00
CA LYS A 190 -5.92 19.00 -12.94
C LYS A 190 -7.24 18.28 -12.73
N SER A 191 -7.39 17.08 -13.27
CA SER A 191 -8.61 16.25 -13.15
C SER A 191 -8.66 15.39 -11.91
N GLY A 192 -7.51 15.20 -11.22
CA GLY A 192 -7.38 14.27 -10.10
C GLY A 192 -7.18 12.81 -10.48
N PHE A 193 -7.35 12.44 -11.76
CA PHE A 193 -7.29 11.04 -12.22
C PHE A 193 -5.97 10.65 -12.88
N ASN A 194 -5.16 11.62 -13.29
CA ASN A 194 -3.90 11.36 -13.96
C ASN A 194 -2.81 11.14 -12.92
N PHE A 195 -2.39 9.89 -12.79
CA PHE A 195 -1.25 9.52 -11.95
C PHE A 195 0.01 9.39 -12.80
N GLN A 196 1.11 9.90 -12.27
CA GLN A 196 2.44 9.73 -12.84
C GLN A 196 3.37 9.10 -11.81
N LEU A 197 4.44 8.50 -12.29
CA LEU A 197 5.51 8.00 -11.43
C LEU A 197 6.50 9.13 -11.13
N TYR A 198 6.87 9.23 -9.87
CA TYR A 198 7.86 10.19 -9.36
C TYR A 198 8.91 9.47 -8.54
N MET A 199 10.10 10.01 -8.52
CA MET A 199 11.20 9.55 -7.67
C MET A 199 11.69 10.71 -6.81
N ILE A 200 11.95 10.41 -5.53
CA ILE A 200 12.41 11.37 -4.52
C ILE A 200 13.55 10.74 -3.70
N ASN A 201 14.46 11.53 -3.17
CA ASN A 201 15.45 11.04 -2.21
C ASN A 201 14.78 10.69 -0.88
N VAL A 202 15.36 9.77 -0.10
CA VAL A 202 14.82 9.38 1.22
C VAL A 202 14.82 10.51 2.26
N ASP A 203 15.52 11.61 1.99
CA ASP A 203 15.50 12.84 2.79
C ASP A 203 14.43 13.85 2.34
N GLY A 204 13.59 13.49 1.36
CA GLY A 204 12.52 14.34 0.82
C GLY A 204 12.98 15.36 -0.23
N THR A 205 14.25 15.37 -0.64
CA THR A 205 14.78 16.27 -1.68
C THR A 205 14.80 15.62 -3.06
N GLY A 206 15.00 16.42 -4.11
CA GLY A 206 15.27 15.91 -5.45
C GLY A 206 14.10 15.19 -6.11
N LEU A 207 12.89 15.69 -5.93
CA LEU A 207 11.70 15.16 -6.62
C LEU A 207 11.87 15.28 -8.15
N VAL A 208 11.66 14.16 -8.84
CA VAL A 208 11.75 14.07 -10.32
C VAL A 208 10.57 13.25 -10.83
N GLN A 209 9.91 13.74 -11.86
CA GLN A 209 8.88 13.01 -12.60
C GLN A 209 9.55 11.99 -13.53
N ILE A 210 9.05 10.75 -13.53
CA ILE A 210 9.60 9.62 -14.31
C ILE A 210 8.76 9.34 -15.55
N THR A 211 7.43 9.48 -15.44
CA THR A 211 6.52 9.29 -16.58
C THR A 211 5.77 10.58 -16.86
N ASP A 212 5.56 10.88 -18.14
CA ASP A 212 4.88 12.08 -18.63
C ASP A 212 3.75 11.78 -19.63
N GLN A 213 3.60 10.51 -20.01
CA GLN A 213 2.62 10.07 -20.98
C GLN A 213 1.49 9.31 -20.30
N SER A 214 0.32 9.34 -20.92
CA SER A 214 -0.90 8.67 -20.52
C SER A 214 -1.60 9.32 -19.32
N VAL A 215 -2.71 8.72 -18.92
CA VAL A 215 -3.59 9.25 -17.88
C VAL A 215 -3.36 8.55 -16.53
N PHE A 216 -2.89 7.32 -16.54
CA PHE A 216 -2.67 6.54 -15.31
C PHE A 216 -1.38 5.70 -15.39
N ASN A 217 -0.45 5.96 -14.48
CA ASN A 217 0.75 5.16 -14.26
C ASN A 217 0.91 4.93 -12.76
N ALA A 218 0.92 3.68 -12.30
CA ALA A 218 0.92 3.37 -10.88
C ALA A 218 1.61 2.05 -10.54
N PHE A 219 1.77 1.78 -9.25
CA PHE A 219 2.28 0.54 -8.67
C PHE A 219 3.67 0.17 -9.21
N PRO A 220 4.65 1.09 -9.13
CA PRO A 220 5.99 0.84 -9.65
C PRO A 220 6.77 -0.09 -8.72
N MET A 221 7.52 -1.02 -9.31
CA MET A 221 8.46 -1.88 -8.59
C MET A 221 9.73 -2.07 -9.39
N PHE A 222 10.87 -2.04 -8.71
CA PHE A 222 12.14 -2.41 -9.33
C PHE A 222 12.37 -3.91 -9.29
N SER A 223 13.04 -4.44 -10.33
CA SER A 223 13.63 -5.77 -10.23
C SER A 223 14.71 -5.79 -9.14
N PRO A 224 15.00 -6.95 -8.51
CA PRO A 224 15.98 -7.05 -7.43
C PRO A 224 17.38 -6.55 -7.81
N ASP A 225 17.75 -6.65 -9.09
CA ASP A 225 19.02 -6.15 -9.62
C ASP A 225 18.99 -4.65 -10.01
N GLY A 226 17.84 -3.98 -9.85
CA GLY A 226 17.62 -2.57 -10.15
C GLY A 226 17.67 -2.20 -11.64
N LYS A 227 17.72 -3.18 -12.55
CA LYS A 227 17.88 -2.92 -13.99
C LYS A 227 16.56 -2.75 -14.73
N LYS A 228 15.45 -3.17 -14.13
CA LYS A 228 14.13 -3.09 -14.72
C LYS A 228 13.16 -2.42 -13.76
N LEU A 229 12.27 -1.65 -14.30
CA LEU A 229 11.11 -1.08 -13.64
C LEU A 229 9.86 -1.72 -14.26
N ILE A 230 8.97 -2.25 -13.42
CA ILE A 230 7.64 -2.69 -13.83
C ILE A 230 6.61 -1.78 -13.19
N PHE A 231 5.56 -1.44 -13.91
CA PHE A 231 4.46 -0.62 -13.40
C PHE A 231 3.18 -0.87 -14.18
N SER A 232 2.04 -0.53 -13.61
CA SER A 232 0.74 -0.57 -14.27
C SER A 232 0.50 0.73 -15.04
N SER A 233 -0.03 0.62 -16.26
CA SER A 233 -0.39 1.78 -17.06
C SER A 233 -1.57 1.48 -17.98
N ASN A 234 -2.40 2.48 -18.25
CA ASN A 234 -3.44 2.42 -19.27
C ASN A 234 -3.01 3.01 -20.62
N ARG A 235 -1.69 3.19 -20.83
CA ARG A 235 -1.14 3.58 -22.13
C ARG A 235 -1.42 2.52 -23.21
N ASN A 236 -1.58 2.95 -24.45
CA ASN A 236 -1.75 2.08 -25.61
C ASN A 236 -2.93 1.09 -25.52
N ASN A 237 -3.97 1.38 -24.75
CA ASN A 237 -5.12 0.48 -24.56
C ASN A 237 -6.36 0.87 -25.39
N GLY A 238 -6.18 1.67 -26.46
CA GLY A 238 -7.27 2.05 -27.37
C GLY A 238 -8.30 3.01 -26.75
N GLY A 239 -7.94 3.70 -25.65
CA GLY A 239 -8.82 4.68 -24.97
C GLY A 239 -9.74 4.06 -23.91
N THR A 240 -9.56 2.79 -23.56
CA THR A 240 -10.24 2.18 -22.42
C THR A 240 -9.57 2.58 -21.10
N HIS A 241 -10.18 2.22 -19.97
CA HIS A 241 -9.58 2.41 -18.63
C HIS A 241 -8.78 1.20 -18.16
N ASP A 242 -8.66 0.16 -18.98
CA ASP A 242 -7.92 -1.05 -18.62
C ASP A 242 -6.42 -0.73 -18.47
N THR A 243 -5.80 -1.36 -17.48
CA THR A 243 -4.36 -1.22 -17.23
C THR A 243 -3.63 -2.52 -17.57
N ASN A 244 -2.42 -2.37 -18.09
CA ASN A 244 -1.49 -3.46 -18.34
C ASN A 244 -0.17 -3.23 -17.62
N LEU A 245 0.65 -4.26 -17.55
CA LEU A 245 2.03 -4.16 -17.02
C LEU A 245 2.99 -3.74 -18.13
N PHE A 246 3.89 -2.84 -17.78
CA PHE A 246 4.94 -2.30 -18.64
C PHE A 246 6.30 -2.41 -17.96
#